data_f73b330965fef80cf11b3c44cfba8dea
#
_entry.id   f73b330965fef80cf11b3c44cfba8dea
#
_cell.length_a   1.000
_cell.length_b   1.000
_cell.length_c   1.000
_cell.angle_alpha   90.00
_cell.angle_beta   90.00
_cell.angle_gamma   90.00
#
_symmetry.space_group_name_H-M   'P 1'
#
loop_
_entity.id
_entity.type
_entity.pdbx_description
1 polymer ?
#
loop_
_entity_poly.entity_id
_entity_poly.type
_entity_poly.pdbx_seq_one_letter_code
_entity_poly.pdbx_strand_id
1 'polypeptide(L)'
;MTKILIAGESWTSHTIHIKGFDTFTTSKYEEGVKWFKEGLEKNGVEVDYIPNHLAPEKFPVTLEELKKYDVVFLSDIGSNTLLLPDQVFAKGMKVPNRCELLKEYVNEGGAFVMIGGYMSFTGVDAKT
;
A
#
# COMPACT_ATOMS: atom_id res chain seq x y z
N MET A 1 -2.58 20.02 -13.34
CA MET A 1 -2.08 18.65 -13.62
C MET A 1 -2.65 17.68 -12.63
N THR A 2 -3.15 16.57 -13.10
CA THR A 2 -3.68 15.50 -12.22
C THR A 2 -2.53 14.80 -11.52
N LYS A 3 -2.63 14.68 -10.21
CA LYS A 3 -1.63 14.00 -9.39
C LYS A 3 -2.27 12.82 -8.67
N ILE A 4 -1.67 11.65 -8.81
CA ILE A 4 -2.20 10.39 -8.28
C ILE A 4 -1.17 9.74 -7.36
N LEU A 5 -1.66 9.20 -6.24
CA LEU A 5 -0.86 8.34 -5.36
C LEU A 5 -1.28 6.90 -5.59
N ILE A 6 -0.32 6.02 -5.81
CA ILE A 6 -0.53 4.57 -5.88
C ILE A 6 0.27 3.94 -4.75
N ALA A 7 -0.41 3.20 -3.88
CA ALA A 7 0.25 2.46 -2.80
C ALA A 7 -0.05 0.98 -2.90
N GLY A 8 0.96 0.16 -2.71
CA GLY A 8 0.86 -1.29 -2.76
C GLY A 8 1.35 -1.87 -4.08
N GLU A 9 0.71 -2.93 -4.53
CA GLU A 9 1.02 -3.68 -5.77
C GLU A 9 2.48 -4.11 -5.85
N SER A 10 3.01 -4.56 -4.73
CA SER A 10 4.34 -5.15 -4.63
C SER A 10 4.33 -6.25 -3.57
N TRP A 11 5.21 -7.21 -3.73
CA TRP A 11 5.28 -8.34 -2.79
C TRP A 11 6.68 -8.95 -2.78
N THR A 12 6.97 -9.67 -1.70
CA THR A 12 8.18 -10.50 -1.61
C THR A 12 7.75 -11.96 -1.55
N SER A 13 8.24 -12.75 -2.50
CA SER A 13 8.03 -14.19 -2.51
C SER A 13 9.17 -14.87 -1.74
N HIS A 14 8.83 -15.78 -0.85
CA HIS A 14 9.81 -16.55 -0.09
C HIS A 14 9.55 -18.03 -0.34
N THR A 15 10.52 -18.69 -0.96
CA THR A 15 10.39 -20.09 -1.35
C THR A 15 11.38 -20.96 -0.56
N ILE A 16 10.88 -22.06 0.00
CA ILE A 16 11.68 -23.02 0.75
C ILE A 16 11.78 -24.31 -0.07
N HIS A 17 13.00 -24.75 -0.34
CA HIS A 17 13.26 -26.01 -1.04
C HIS A 17 13.82 -27.01 -0.06
N ILE A 18 13.15 -28.14 0.06
CA ILE A 18 13.58 -29.23 0.96
C ILE A 18 13.88 -30.47 0.09
N LYS A 19 15.13 -30.93 0.15
CA LYS A 19 15.58 -32.10 -0.62
C LYS A 19 16.28 -33.08 0.31
N GLY A 20 15.49 -33.97 0.91
CA GLY A 20 16.00 -34.88 1.90
C GLY A 20 16.49 -34.12 3.14
N PHE A 21 17.77 -34.27 3.45
CA PHE A 21 18.40 -33.59 4.57
C PHE A 21 18.72 -32.13 4.28
N ASP A 22 18.90 -31.78 3.04
CA ASP A 22 19.30 -30.43 2.63
C ASP A 22 18.12 -29.52 2.37
N THR A 23 18.21 -28.28 2.84
CA THR A 23 17.21 -27.24 2.59
C THR A 23 17.90 -25.95 2.18
N PHE A 24 17.21 -25.18 1.33
CA PHE A 24 17.61 -23.80 1.04
C PHE A 24 16.39 -22.95 0.78
N THR A 25 16.54 -21.64 0.98
CA THR A 25 15.47 -20.68 0.78
C THR A 25 15.88 -19.64 -0.24
N THR A 26 14.88 -19.14 -1.01
CA THR A 26 15.08 -18.04 -1.93
C THR A 26 14.01 -16.99 -1.66
N SER A 27 14.38 -15.72 -1.86
CA SER A 27 13.44 -14.60 -1.76
C SER A 27 13.54 -13.74 -3.00
N LYS A 28 12.39 -13.26 -3.49
CA LYS A 28 12.32 -12.41 -4.67
C LYS A 28 11.33 -11.30 -4.43
N TYR A 29 11.75 -10.07 -4.71
CA TYR A 29 10.88 -8.90 -4.67
C TYR A 29 10.32 -8.64 -6.06
N GLU A 30 9.02 -8.35 -6.14
CA GLU A 30 8.34 -8.07 -7.41
C GLU A 30 7.37 -6.89 -7.25
N GLU A 31 7.21 -6.12 -8.33
CA GLU A 31 6.26 -5.02 -8.41
C GLU A 31 5.34 -5.21 -9.62
N GLY A 32 4.04 -5.06 -9.41
CA GLY A 32 3.04 -5.21 -10.47
C GLY A 32 2.51 -3.89 -11.04
N VAL A 33 3.05 -2.76 -10.59
CA VAL A 33 2.51 -1.43 -10.91
C VAL A 33 2.98 -0.84 -12.25
N LYS A 34 4.04 -1.39 -12.81
CA LYS A 34 4.76 -0.79 -13.96
C LYS A 34 3.86 -0.32 -15.10
N TRP A 35 3.02 -1.20 -15.62
CA TRP A 35 2.19 -0.90 -16.79
C TRP A 35 1.17 0.20 -16.50
N PHE A 36 0.56 0.13 -15.33
CA PHE A 36 -0.42 1.12 -14.91
C PHE A 36 0.22 2.50 -14.73
N LYS A 37 1.35 2.55 -14.02
CA LYS A 37 2.10 3.78 -13.79
C LYS A 37 2.55 4.42 -15.11
N GLU A 38 3.15 3.63 -16.00
CA GLU A 38 3.61 4.11 -17.30
C GLU A 38 2.46 4.63 -18.16
N GLY A 39 1.32 3.92 -18.15
CA GLY A 39 0.14 4.35 -18.88
C GLY A 39 -0.39 5.71 -18.43
N LEU A 40 -0.43 5.94 -17.13
CA LEU A 40 -0.84 7.22 -16.58
C LEU A 40 0.15 8.34 -16.92
N GLU A 41 1.44 8.09 -16.75
CA GLU A 41 2.48 9.08 -17.03
C GLU A 41 2.51 9.49 -18.50
N LYS A 42 2.29 8.54 -19.41
CA LYS A 42 2.20 8.83 -20.86
C LYS A 42 1.04 9.75 -21.20
N ASN A 43 0.02 9.79 -20.37
CA ASN A 43 -1.15 10.65 -20.57
C ASN A 43 -1.09 11.95 -19.75
N GLY A 44 0.10 12.32 -19.28
CA GLY A 44 0.31 13.58 -18.59
C GLY A 44 -0.09 13.59 -17.12
N VAL A 45 -0.29 12.43 -16.52
CA VAL A 45 -0.62 12.29 -15.09
C VAL A 45 0.65 12.16 -14.28
N GLU A 46 0.77 12.93 -13.20
CA GLU A 46 1.87 12.81 -12.25
C GLU A 46 1.54 11.69 -11.27
N VAL A 47 2.43 10.73 -11.12
CA VAL A 47 2.22 9.55 -10.26
C VAL A 47 3.31 9.44 -9.21
N ASP A 48 2.88 9.38 -7.94
CA ASP A 48 3.75 9.00 -6.83
C ASP A 48 3.41 7.55 -6.48
N TYR A 49 4.43 6.73 -6.29
CA TYR A 49 4.26 5.31 -5.99
C TYR A 49 4.95 4.94 -4.68
N ILE A 50 4.21 4.23 -3.83
CA ILE A 50 4.72 3.71 -2.57
C ILE A 50 4.57 2.20 -2.59
N PRO A 51 5.69 1.43 -2.68
CA PRO A 51 5.60 -0.03 -2.63
C PRO A 51 5.10 -0.52 -1.27
N ASN A 52 4.58 -1.73 -1.24
CA ASN A 52 3.90 -2.28 -0.06
C ASN A 52 4.77 -2.28 1.20
N HIS A 53 6.05 -2.64 1.06
CA HIS A 53 6.96 -2.70 2.21
C HIS A 53 7.32 -1.31 2.77
N LEU A 54 7.15 -0.25 2.00
CA LEU A 54 7.40 1.12 2.46
C LEU A 54 6.12 1.82 2.93
N ALA A 55 4.94 1.26 2.63
CA ALA A 55 3.69 1.90 2.96
C ALA A 55 3.49 2.18 4.46
N PRO A 56 3.88 1.29 5.38
CA PRO A 56 3.74 1.59 6.80
C PRO A 56 4.42 2.89 7.22
N GLU A 57 5.57 3.20 6.62
CA GLU A 57 6.36 4.38 6.99
C GLU A 57 6.12 5.59 6.08
N LYS A 58 5.80 5.37 4.81
CA LYS A 58 5.77 6.43 3.79
C LYS A 58 4.37 6.89 3.41
N PHE A 59 3.33 6.10 3.68
CA PHE A 59 1.97 6.50 3.35
C PHE A 59 1.59 7.76 4.16
N PRO A 60 0.87 8.73 3.56
CA PRO A 60 0.51 9.97 4.25
C PRO A 60 -0.14 9.76 5.61
N VAL A 61 0.23 10.59 6.57
CA VAL A 61 -0.30 10.53 7.93
C VAL A 61 -1.19 11.73 8.27
N THR A 62 -1.35 12.68 7.35
CA THR A 62 -2.21 13.84 7.53
C THR A 62 -3.15 14.00 6.35
N LEU A 63 -4.30 14.62 6.62
CA LEU A 63 -5.28 14.93 5.58
C LEU A 63 -4.70 15.89 4.54
N GLU A 64 -3.87 16.83 4.97
CA GLU A 64 -3.23 17.80 4.08
C GLU A 64 -2.33 17.13 3.05
N GLU A 65 -1.58 16.09 3.46
CA GLU A 65 -0.76 15.32 2.54
C GLU A 65 -1.61 14.56 1.53
N LEU A 66 -2.72 13.96 1.97
CA LEU A 66 -3.64 13.26 1.08
C LEU A 66 -4.29 14.20 0.07
N LYS A 67 -4.61 15.41 0.49
CA LYS A 67 -5.26 16.41 -0.38
C LYS A 67 -4.39 16.90 -1.52
N LYS A 68 -3.10 16.62 -1.49
CA LYS A 68 -2.20 16.91 -2.62
C LYS A 68 -2.51 16.05 -3.83
N TYR A 69 -3.23 14.96 -3.64
CA TYR A 69 -3.56 14.01 -4.70
C TYR A 69 -5.02 14.16 -5.11
N ASP A 70 -5.25 14.06 -6.41
CA ASP A 70 -6.61 14.04 -6.96
C ASP A 70 -7.25 12.68 -6.78
N VAL A 71 -6.45 11.62 -6.86
CA VAL A 71 -6.90 10.23 -6.65
C VAL A 71 -5.86 9.47 -5.85
N VAL A 72 -6.32 8.65 -4.92
CA VAL A 72 -5.48 7.72 -4.16
C VAL A 72 -5.91 6.30 -4.50
N PHE A 73 -4.97 5.48 -4.96
CA PHE A 73 -5.17 4.06 -5.26
C PHE A 73 -4.49 3.20 -4.21
N LEU A 74 -5.23 2.24 -3.66
CA LEU A 74 -4.65 1.16 -2.87
C LEU A 74 -4.81 -0.14 -3.64
N SER A 75 -3.70 -0.85 -3.87
CA SER A 75 -3.71 -2.11 -4.61
C SER A 75 -2.92 -3.17 -3.86
N ASP A 76 -3.56 -4.29 -3.59
CA ASP A 76 -2.97 -5.43 -2.90
C ASP A 76 -2.32 -5.05 -1.55
N ILE A 77 -3.04 -4.25 -0.79
CA ILE A 77 -2.58 -3.76 0.51
C ILE A 77 -3.66 -4.01 1.56
N GLY A 78 -3.27 -4.57 2.70
CA GLY A 78 -4.18 -4.83 3.80
C GLY A 78 -4.22 -3.69 4.80
N SER A 79 -5.28 -3.62 5.60
CA SER A 79 -5.46 -2.56 6.61
C SER A 79 -4.30 -2.51 7.61
N ASN A 80 -3.77 -3.67 8.01
CA ASN A 80 -2.67 -3.71 8.98
C ASN A 80 -1.40 -3.01 8.47
N THR A 81 -1.17 -3.00 7.18
CA THR A 81 -0.05 -2.27 6.58
C THR A 81 -0.14 -0.78 6.86
N LEU A 82 -1.35 -0.24 6.88
CA LEU A 82 -1.60 1.18 7.16
C LEU A 82 -1.76 1.48 8.66
N LEU A 83 -2.28 0.52 9.42
CA LEU A 83 -2.59 0.71 10.85
C LEU A 83 -1.42 0.40 11.77
N LEU A 84 -0.46 -0.41 11.31
CA LEU A 84 0.65 -0.89 12.14
C LEU A 84 2.02 -0.49 11.60
N PRO A 85 2.32 0.83 11.48
CA PRO A 85 3.69 1.24 11.20
C PRO A 85 4.60 0.88 12.39
N ASP A 86 5.90 0.97 12.19
CA ASP A 86 6.88 0.56 13.21
C ASP A 86 6.65 1.29 14.55
N GLN A 87 6.25 2.56 14.52
CA GLN A 87 5.96 3.33 15.73
C GLN A 87 4.85 2.70 16.57
N VAL A 88 3.85 2.07 15.93
CA VAL A 88 2.75 1.41 16.62
C VAL A 88 3.14 -0.01 17.02
N PHE A 89 3.57 -0.81 16.04
CA PHE A 89 3.81 -2.25 16.25
C PHE A 89 5.00 -2.52 17.14
N ALA A 90 6.14 -1.87 16.88
CA ALA A 90 7.37 -2.11 17.62
C ALA A 90 7.54 -1.20 18.84
N LYS A 91 7.04 0.03 18.79
CA LYS A 91 7.26 1.04 19.84
C LYS A 91 6.02 1.38 20.65
N GLY A 92 4.85 0.87 20.29
CA GLY A 92 3.61 1.11 21.02
C GLY A 92 3.13 2.56 21.04
N MET A 93 3.57 3.38 20.09
CA MET A 93 3.19 4.80 20.02
C MET A 93 1.85 4.98 19.32
N LYS A 94 1.11 6.02 19.71
CA LYS A 94 -0.10 6.41 18.98
C LYS A 94 0.28 7.24 17.76
N VAL A 95 -0.30 6.87 16.62
CA VAL A 95 -0.16 7.62 15.37
C VAL A 95 -1.53 7.79 14.74
N PRO A 96 -1.71 8.72 13.78
CA PRO A 96 -3.01 8.88 13.11
C PRO A 96 -3.49 7.58 12.47
N ASN A 97 -4.80 7.32 12.59
CA ASN A 97 -5.44 6.17 11.95
C ASN A 97 -5.64 6.50 10.47
N ARG A 98 -4.87 5.85 9.61
CA ARG A 98 -4.88 6.13 8.17
C ARG A 98 -6.16 5.71 7.47
N CYS A 99 -6.87 4.73 8.01
CA CYS A 99 -8.18 4.36 7.45
C CYS A 99 -9.21 5.47 7.69
N GLU A 100 -9.18 6.10 8.87
CA GLU A 100 -10.02 7.26 9.16
C GLU A 100 -9.62 8.47 8.32
N LEU A 101 -8.32 8.67 8.09
CA LEU A 101 -7.82 9.73 7.21
C LEU A 101 -8.33 9.57 5.79
N LEU A 102 -8.34 8.35 5.26
CA LEU A 102 -8.87 8.07 3.92
C LEU A 102 -10.37 8.36 3.86
N LYS A 103 -11.10 8.01 4.90
CA LYS A 103 -12.53 8.32 5.00
C LYS A 103 -12.77 9.84 4.96
N GLU A 104 -12.02 10.60 5.72
CA GLU A 104 -12.10 12.07 5.72
C GLU A 104 -11.75 12.65 4.36
N TYR A 105 -10.70 12.11 3.73
CA TYR A 105 -10.28 12.53 2.39
C TYR A 105 -11.41 12.39 1.38
N VAL A 106 -12.11 11.25 1.38
CA VAL A 106 -13.26 11.03 0.49
C VAL A 106 -14.42 11.95 0.85
N ASN A 107 -14.70 12.14 2.13
CA ASN A 107 -15.77 13.03 2.59
C ASN A 107 -15.53 14.48 2.16
N GLU A 108 -14.29 14.89 2.00
CA GLU A 108 -13.94 16.24 1.54
C GLU A 108 -13.74 16.35 0.02
N GLY A 109 -14.19 15.35 -0.73
CA GLY A 109 -14.21 15.39 -2.19
C GLY A 109 -13.06 14.69 -2.88
N GLY A 110 -12.19 14.01 -2.13
CA GLY A 110 -11.12 13.21 -2.72
C GLY A 110 -11.65 11.93 -3.37
N ALA A 111 -10.95 11.43 -4.37
CA ALA A 111 -11.30 10.17 -5.02
C ALA A 111 -10.40 9.05 -4.52
N PHE A 112 -11.00 7.95 -4.14
CA PHE A 112 -10.30 6.78 -3.61
C PHE A 112 -10.68 5.54 -4.39
N VAL A 113 -9.68 4.79 -4.87
CA VAL A 113 -9.88 3.54 -5.59
C VAL A 113 -9.16 2.42 -4.86
N MET A 114 -9.88 1.36 -4.56
CA MET A 114 -9.32 0.18 -3.91
C MET A 114 -9.33 -0.98 -4.89
N ILE A 115 -8.15 -1.40 -5.30
CA ILE A 115 -7.98 -2.54 -6.19
C ILE A 115 -7.73 -3.76 -5.30
N GLY A 116 -8.53 -4.78 -5.48
CA GLY A 116 -8.45 -5.99 -4.66
C GLY A 116 -7.12 -6.71 -4.79
N GLY A 117 -6.82 -7.49 -3.80
CA GLY A 117 -5.64 -8.32 -3.71
C GLY A 117 -5.80 -9.23 -2.51
N TYR A 118 -4.72 -9.84 -2.10
CA TYR A 118 -4.74 -10.92 -1.12
C TYR A 118 -5.48 -10.58 0.19
N MET A 119 -5.28 -9.40 0.74
CA MET A 119 -5.88 -9.00 2.02
C MET A 119 -6.59 -7.65 1.99
N SER A 120 -6.86 -7.13 0.80
CA SER A 120 -7.37 -5.77 0.67
C SER A 120 -8.79 -5.57 1.22
N PHE A 121 -9.67 -6.54 1.01
CA PHE A 121 -11.06 -6.43 1.44
C PHE A 121 -11.43 -7.28 2.65
N THR A 122 -10.71 -8.35 2.91
CA THR A 122 -11.06 -9.29 3.99
C THR A 122 -10.07 -9.28 5.15
N GLY A 123 -8.87 -8.77 4.96
CA GLY A 123 -7.83 -8.80 5.98
C GLY A 123 -7.30 -10.20 6.29
N VAL A 124 -6.51 -10.30 7.32
CA VAL A 124 -5.93 -11.58 7.76
C VAL A 124 -7.05 -12.42 8.39
N ASP A 125 -7.23 -13.64 7.86
CA ASP A 125 -8.27 -14.57 8.31
C ASP A 125 -9.68 -13.94 8.31
N ALA A 126 -9.92 -13.00 7.41
CA ALA A 126 -11.18 -12.26 7.27
C ALA A 126 -11.63 -11.57 8.58
N LYS A 127 -10.67 -11.08 9.36
CA LYS A 127 -10.97 -10.45 10.67
C LYS A 127 -10.71 -8.95 10.73
N THR A 128 -10.20 -8.36 9.67
CA THR A 128 -9.88 -6.92 9.63
C THR A 128 -10.51 -6.21 8.45
#